data_8c6c7d6e40801b4bfbe3c513a0f70cc2
#
_entry.id   8c6c7d6e40801b4bfbe3c513a0f70cc2
#
_cell.length_a   1.000
_cell.length_b   1.000
_cell.length_c   1.000
_cell.angle_alpha   90.00
_cell.angle_beta   90.00
_cell.angle_gamma   90.00
#
_symmetry.space_group_name_H-M   'P 1'
#
loop_
_entity.id
_entity.type
_entity.pdbx_description
1 polymer ?
#
loop_
_entity_poly.entity_id
_entity_poly.type
_entity_poly.pdbx_seq_one_letter_code
_entity_poly.pdbx_strand_id
1 'polypeptide(L)'
;MNSQDSTVMADLQAIRANYSLTSEQRQIVDHVDRVSREVLHPLQARMDAEDWWPDDLFKQMGELGLLGITAPEEMGGSGQNEFTQALVSEVISKWNPAVGLSHGAHDNLCLNNLLRNGSEEQVKKYVPGLCSGDLVGALGLTEPGAGSDALGSMATTARRDGDDYIINGSKIYITNGPIADVVLLYAKTDKSKGAKGISAFIIETDNPGFKVAQKLDKMGFRGSPTGELVFDECRVPASAMVGAENSGVSVVMSGLDLERAMVTSVCVGMAERALELGLEYAKIREQFGKPIASFQMVQSKLAEIYTEVETARAFSYRALAACVGLPKGAGGRGEIHKLTAAACLYAGEAFN
;
A
#
# COMPACT_ATOMS: atom_id res chain seq x y z
N MET A 1 -32.49 4.65 1.92
CA MET A 1 -31.79 4.66 0.60
C MET A 1 -32.90 4.85 -0.47
N ASN A 2 -32.89 5.98 -1.16
CA ASN A 2 -33.87 6.27 -2.21
C ASN A 2 -33.48 5.50 -3.48
N SER A 3 -34.52 5.12 -4.30
CA SER A 3 -34.32 4.37 -5.55
C SER A 3 -33.42 5.06 -6.60
N GLN A 4 -33.15 6.35 -6.45
CA GLN A 4 -32.20 7.10 -7.29
C GLN A 4 -30.73 6.88 -6.92
N ASP A 5 -30.43 6.62 -5.63
CA ASP A 5 -29.07 6.32 -5.17
C ASP A 5 -28.58 4.98 -5.74
N SER A 6 -29.52 4.01 -5.88
CA SER A 6 -29.20 2.70 -6.47
C SER A 6 -28.83 2.78 -7.95
N THR A 7 -29.32 3.77 -8.69
CA THR A 7 -29.05 3.89 -10.13
C THR A 7 -27.65 4.43 -10.42
N VAL A 8 -27.19 5.45 -9.68
CA VAL A 8 -25.83 6.00 -9.89
C VAL A 8 -24.76 5.00 -9.45
N MET A 9 -24.99 4.30 -8.34
CA MET A 9 -24.08 3.24 -7.88
C MET A 9 -24.05 2.05 -8.85
N ALA A 10 -25.20 1.68 -9.43
CA ALA A 10 -25.27 0.65 -10.45
C ALA A 10 -24.54 1.06 -11.75
N ASP A 11 -24.58 2.33 -12.12
CA ASP A 11 -23.92 2.86 -13.31
C ASP A 11 -22.37 2.86 -13.13
N LEU A 12 -21.86 3.23 -11.96
CA LEU A 12 -20.43 3.20 -11.67
C LEU A 12 -19.88 1.76 -11.52
N GLN A 13 -20.67 0.84 -10.97
CA GLN A 13 -20.34 -0.59 -10.98
C GLN A 13 -20.35 -1.18 -12.41
N ALA A 14 -21.27 -0.72 -13.27
CA ALA A 14 -21.31 -1.12 -14.67
C ALA A 14 -20.07 -0.66 -15.45
N ILE A 15 -19.46 0.46 -15.08
CA ILE A 15 -18.20 0.94 -15.70
C ILE A 15 -17.05 0.00 -15.38
N ARG A 16 -16.90 -0.46 -14.14
CA ARG A 16 -15.90 -1.48 -13.78
C ARG A 16 -16.10 -2.80 -14.55
N ALA A 17 -17.35 -3.18 -14.86
CA ALA A 17 -17.65 -4.36 -15.65
C ALA A 17 -17.06 -4.32 -17.06
N ASN A 18 -16.78 -3.13 -17.62
CA ASN A 18 -16.19 -2.96 -18.96
C ASN A 18 -14.68 -3.29 -19.01
N TYR A 19 -14.00 -3.46 -17.86
CA TYR A 19 -12.57 -3.81 -17.83
C TYR A 19 -12.27 -5.31 -17.91
N SER A 20 -13.23 -6.13 -18.36
CA SER A 20 -13.03 -7.58 -18.57
C SER A 20 -12.59 -8.35 -17.32
N LEU A 21 -13.02 -7.91 -16.13
CA LEU A 21 -12.75 -8.63 -14.88
C LEU A 21 -13.35 -10.04 -14.95
N THR A 22 -12.64 -11.03 -14.41
CA THR A 22 -13.19 -12.39 -14.26
C THR A 22 -14.37 -12.40 -13.31
N SER A 23 -15.19 -13.48 -13.35
CA SER A 23 -16.30 -13.62 -12.38
C SER A 23 -15.82 -13.64 -10.93
N GLU A 24 -14.67 -14.27 -10.69
CA GLU A 24 -14.04 -14.33 -9.38
C GLU A 24 -13.58 -12.94 -8.91
N GLN A 25 -12.89 -12.18 -9.76
CA GLN A 25 -12.50 -10.80 -9.43
C GLN A 25 -13.69 -9.91 -9.11
N ARG A 26 -14.80 -10.05 -9.84
CA ARG A 26 -16.03 -9.32 -9.52
C ARG A 26 -16.58 -9.69 -8.15
N GLN A 27 -16.63 -10.98 -7.82
CA GLN A 27 -17.10 -11.45 -6.51
C GLN A 27 -16.21 -10.91 -5.37
N ILE A 28 -14.88 -10.89 -5.57
CA ILE A 28 -13.94 -10.31 -4.61
C ILE A 28 -14.21 -8.81 -4.45
N VAL A 29 -14.30 -8.06 -5.54
CA VAL A 29 -14.61 -6.62 -5.51
C VAL A 29 -15.93 -6.33 -4.79
N ASP A 30 -16.99 -7.08 -5.08
CA ASP A 30 -18.30 -6.91 -4.44
C ASP A 30 -18.23 -7.21 -2.93
N HIS A 31 -17.50 -8.26 -2.54
CA HIS A 31 -17.27 -8.58 -1.13
C HIS A 31 -16.51 -7.45 -0.44
N VAL A 32 -15.39 -7.02 -1.00
CA VAL A 32 -14.54 -5.95 -0.43
C VAL A 32 -15.29 -4.62 -0.35
N ASP A 33 -16.09 -4.28 -1.37
CA ASP A 33 -16.91 -3.06 -1.36
C ASP A 33 -17.91 -3.07 -0.20
N ARG A 34 -18.65 -4.17 -0.05
CA ARG A 34 -19.61 -4.32 1.05
C ARG A 34 -18.94 -4.20 2.41
N VAL A 35 -17.84 -4.94 2.62
CA VAL A 35 -17.11 -4.95 3.89
C VAL A 35 -16.48 -3.58 4.17
N SER A 36 -15.85 -2.96 3.17
CA SER A 36 -15.22 -1.64 3.34
C SER A 36 -16.25 -0.57 3.69
N ARG A 37 -17.43 -0.61 3.07
CA ARG A 37 -18.51 0.33 3.36
C ARG A 37 -19.12 0.12 4.75
N GLU A 38 -19.29 -1.15 5.18
CA GLU A 38 -19.95 -1.48 6.44
C GLU A 38 -19.02 -1.39 7.65
N VAL A 39 -17.73 -1.72 7.47
CA VAL A 39 -16.76 -1.83 8.58
C VAL A 39 -15.73 -0.70 8.54
N LEU A 40 -15.11 -0.41 7.39
CA LEU A 40 -13.97 0.52 7.32
C LEU A 40 -14.40 1.98 7.20
N HIS A 41 -15.44 2.26 6.40
CA HIS A 41 -15.92 3.64 6.19
C HIS A 41 -16.42 4.32 7.48
N PRO A 42 -17.15 3.66 8.40
CA PRO A 42 -17.58 4.29 9.66
C PRO A 42 -16.43 4.76 10.55
N LEU A 43 -15.24 4.19 10.38
CA LEU A 43 -14.04 4.56 11.16
C LEU A 43 -13.37 5.85 10.64
N GLN A 44 -13.57 6.18 9.36
CA GLN A 44 -12.79 7.20 8.65
C GLN A 44 -12.80 8.57 9.34
N ALA A 45 -13.98 9.07 9.72
CA ALA A 45 -14.10 10.40 10.30
C ALA A 45 -13.34 10.53 11.63
N ARG A 46 -13.40 9.50 12.48
CA ARG A 46 -12.68 9.48 13.74
C ARG A 46 -11.17 9.30 13.52
N MET A 47 -10.79 8.44 12.60
CA MET A 47 -9.37 8.22 12.23
C MET A 47 -8.72 9.53 11.76
N ASP A 48 -9.42 10.31 10.94
CA ASP A 48 -8.91 11.60 10.46
C ASP A 48 -8.88 12.66 11.56
N ALA A 49 -9.97 12.82 12.33
CA ALA A 49 -10.07 13.86 13.37
C ALA A 49 -9.10 13.65 14.54
N GLU A 50 -8.95 12.40 15.00
CA GLU A 50 -8.20 12.05 16.22
C GLU A 50 -6.81 11.47 15.94
N ASP A 51 -6.41 11.31 14.65
CA ASP A 51 -5.20 10.55 14.27
C ASP A 51 -5.15 9.17 14.96
N TRP A 52 -6.31 8.50 15.00
CA TRP A 52 -6.54 7.25 15.71
C TRP A 52 -6.54 6.05 14.76
N TRP A 53 -5.99 4.94 15.22
CA TRP A 53 -6.04 3.63 14.57
C TRP A 53 -6.60 2.59 15.56
N PRO A 54 -7.60 1.76 15.17
CA PRO A 54 -8.10 0.68 16.03
C PRO A 54 -7.03 -0.40 16.22
N ASP A 55 -6.78 -0.81 17.46
CA ASP A 55 -5.70 -1.76 17.79
C ASP A 55 -5.85 -3.12 17.12
N ASP A 56 -7.10 -3.58 16.91
CA ASP A 56 -7.43 -4.89 16.34
C ASP A 56 -7.78 -4.85 14.83
N LEU A 57 -7.62 -3.70 14.16
CA LEU A 57 -8.10 -3.53 12.79
C LEU A 57 -7.40 -4.47 11.80
N PHE A 58 -6.09 -4.70 11.92
CA PHE A 58 -5.40 -5.65 11.04
C PHE A 58 -5.95 -7.08 11.23
N LYS A 59 -6.19 -7.50 12.45
CA LYS A 59 -6.80 -8.80 12.74
C LYS A 59 -8.21 -8.92 12.13
N GLN A 60 -9.05 -7.90 12.30
CA GLN A 60 -10.37 -7.86 11.65
C GLN A 60 -10.25 -7.92 10.13
N MET A 61 -9.29 -7.22 9.53
CA MET A 61 -9.05 -7.28 8.08
C MET A 61 -8.62 -8.68 7.62
N GLY A 62 -7.79 -9.38 8.39
CA GLY A 62 -7.44 -10.78 8.14
C GLY A 62 -8.66 -11.70 8.17
N GLU A 63 -9.48 -11.62 9.23
CA GLU A 63 -10.73 -12.39 9.38
C GLU A 63 -11.73 -12.13 8.24
N LEU A 64 -11.72 -10.93 7.66
CA LEU A 64 -12.57 -10.52 6.54
C LEU A 64 -11.97 -10.87 5.16
N GLY A 65 -10.77 -11.49 5.12
CA GLY A 65 -10.10 -11.88 3.87
C GLY A 65 -9.55 -10.71 3.07
N LEU A 66 -9.20 -9.61 3.73
CA LEU A 66 -8.65 -8.41 3.09
C LEU A 66 -7.11 -8.39 3.05
N LEU A 67 -6.43 -9.33 3.73
CA LEU A 67 -4.98 -9.43 3.79
C LEU A 67 -4.47 -10.69 3.07
N GLY A 68 -3.21 -10.68 2.68
CA GLY A 68 -2.56 -11.83 2.05
C GLY A 68 -3.14 -12.20 0.69
N ILE A 69 -3.61 -11.22 -0.08
CA ILE A 69 -4.33 -11.47 -1.36
C ILE A 69 -3.50 -12.31 -2.33
N THR A 70 -2.19 -12.08 -2.40
CA THR A 70 -1.28 -12.82 -3.30
C THR A 70 -0.56 -13.99 -2.61
N ALA A 71 -0.71 -14.14 -1.29
CA ALA A 71 -0.09 -15.23 -0.58
C ALA A 71 -0.83 -16.56 -0.88
N PRO A 72 -0.11 -17.70 -0.91
CA PRO A 72 -0.70 -19.01 -1.11
C PRO A 72 -1.77 -19.35 -0.06
N GLU A 73 -2.80 -20.12 -0.47
CA GLU A 73 -3.89 -20.52 0.42
C GLU A 73 -3.40 -21.36 1.62
N GLU A 74 -2.40 -22.20 1.42
CA GLU A 74 -1.78 -23.00 2.49
C GLU A 74 -1.06 -22.13 3.55
N MET A 75 -0.84 -20.86 3.28
CA MET A 75 -0.28 -19.87 4.22
C MET A 75 -1.34 -18.91 4.78
N GLY A 76 -2.61 -19.16 4.48
CA GLY A 76 -3.72 -18.31 4.92
C GLY A 76 -4.04 -17.16 3.98
N GLY A 77 -3.42 -17.09 2.82
CA GLY A 77 -3.71 -16.10 1.78
C GLY A 77 -4.85 -16.51 0.84
N SER A 78 -5.09 -15.70 -0.19
CA SER A 78 -6.17 -15.92 -1.16
C SER A 78 -5.68 -16.48 -2.51
N GLY A 79 -4.37 -16.68 -2.70
CA GLY A 79 -3.79 -17.24 -3.93
C GLY A 79 -4.04 -16.44 -5.20
N GLN A 80 -4.43 -15.16 -5.07
CA GLN A 80 -4.78 -14.29 -6.18
C GLN A 80 -3.53 -13.62 -6.79
N ASN A 81 -3.69 -13.01 -7.95
CA ASN A 81 -2.61 -12.27 -8.58
C ASN A 81 -2.56 -10.80 -8.13
N GLU A 82 -1.50 -10.12 -8.53
CA GLU A 82 -1.23 -8.71 -8.18
C GLU A 82 -2.31 -7.75 -8.72
N PHE A 83 -2.95 -8.09 -9.84
CA PHE A 83 -4.06 -7.28 -10.36
C PHE A 83 -5.27 -7.34 -9.42
N THR A 84 -5.61 -8.52 -8.91
CA THR A 84 -6.69 -8.69 -7.93
C THR A 84 -6.38 -7.94 -6.63
N GLN A 85 -5.13 -8.00 -6.14
CA GLN A 85 -4.69 -7.22 -4.98
C GLN A 85 -4.89 -5.71 -5.19
N ALA A 86 -4.59 -5.22 -6.38
CA ALA A 86 -4.80 -3.81 -6.73
C ALA A 86 -6.28 -3.42 -6.71
N LEU A 87 -7.18 -4.28 -7.21
CA LEU A 87 -8.62 -4.06 -7.10
C LEU A 87 -9.09 -3.98 -5.64
N VAL A 88 -8.58 -4.85 -4.78
CA VAL A 88 -8.86 -4.82 -3.33
C VAL A 88 -8.40 -3.49 -2.73
N SER A 89 -7.16 -3.06 -3.03
CA SER A 89 -6.61 -1.79 -2.55
C SER A 89 -7.40 -0.57 -3.04
N GLU A 90 -7.88 -0.57 -4.29
CA GLU A 90 -8.74 0.46 -4.87
C GLU A 90 -10.02 0.62 -4.07
N VAL A 91 -10.69 -0.50 -3.80
CA VAL A 91 -11.97 -0.50 -3.08
C VAL A 91 -11.82 -0.09 -1.62
N ILE A 92 -10.81 -0.62 -0.92
CA ILE A 92 -10.51 -0.19 0.46
C ILE A 92 -10.26 1.32 0.51
N SER A 93 -9.45 1.84 -0.41
CA SER A 93 -9.08 3.26 -0.47
C SER A 93 -10.23 4.17 -0.85
N LYS A 94 -11.19 3.69 -1.63
CA LYS A 94 -12.46 4.39 -1.91
C LYS A 94 -13.23 4.70 -0.63
N TRP A 95 -13.30 3.75 0.30
CA TRP A 95 -14.10 3.88 1.51
C TRP A 95 -13.31 4.40 2.72
N ASN A 96 -12.03 4.08 2.81
CA ASN A 96 -11.14 4.57 3.86
C ASN A 96 -9.69 4.66 3.37
N PRO A 97 -9.26 5.83 2.89
CA PRO A 97 -7.90 6.04 2.36
C PRO A 97 -6.78 5.71 3.35
N ALA A 98 -6.97 6.01 4.64
CA ALA A 98 -5.96 5.74 5.67
C ALA A 98 -5.73 4.22 5.84
N VAL A 99 -6.82 3.43 5.81
CA VAL A 99 -6.73 1.97 5.81
C VAL A 99 -6.11 1.45 4.52
N GLY A 100 -6.48 2.01 3.36
CA GLY A 100 -5.89 1.64 2.07
C GLY A 100 -4.38 1.83 2.02
N LEU A 101 -3.86 2.94 2.59
CA LEU A 101 -2.42 3.19 2.68
C LEU A 101 -1.73 2.18 3.60
N SER A 102 -2.28 1.92 4.79
CA SER A 102 -1.74 0.95 5.75
C SER A 102 -1.79 -0.48 5.22
N HIS A 103 -2.88 -0.86 4.55
CA HIS A 103 -3.01 -2.14 3.83
C HIS A 103 -1.92 -2.31 2.77
N GLY A 104 -1.71 -1.29 1.92
CA GLY A 104 -0.66 -1.33 0.89
C GLY A 104 0.74 -1.49 1.46
N ALA A 105 1.05 -0.82 2.56
CA ALA A 105 2.34 -0.97 3.24
C ALA A 105 2.53 -2.38 3.83
N HIS A 106 1.49 -2.95 4.40
CA HIS A 106 1.49 -4.29 4.97
C HIS A 106 1.60 -5.37 3.89
N ASP A 107 0.62 -5.42 2.99
CA ASP A 107 0.48 -6.48 1.98
C ASP A 107 1.53 -6.38 0.88
N ASN A 108 1.73 -5.16 0.32
CA ASN A 108 2.59 -5.01 -0.85
C ASN A 108 4.06 -4.78 -0.48
N LEU A 109 4.34 -3.85 0.47
CA LEU A 109 5.72 -3.49 0.80
C LEU A 109 6.40 -4.54 1.68
N CYS A 110 5.69 -5.15 2.64
CA CYS A 110 6.28 -6.14 3.56
C CYS A 110 6.01 -7.58 3.09
N LEU A 111 4.75 -8.03 3.09
CA LEU A 111 4.37 -9.42 2.82
C LEU A 111 4.83 -9.88 1.43
N ASN A 112 4.51 -9.14 0.37
CA ASN A 112 4.91 -9.50 -0.99
C ASN A 112 6.42 -9.51 -1.20
N ASN A 113 7.16 -8.62 -0.52
CA ASN A 113 8.62 -8.65 -0.57
C ASN A 113 9.17 -9.91 0.09
N LEU A 114 8.59 -10.35 1.22
CA LEU A 114 8.97 -11.60 1.87
C LEU A 114 8.67 -12.82 1.00
N LEU A 115 7.50 -12.87 0.38
CA LEU A 115 7.14 -13.96 -0.56
C LEU A 115 8.12 -14.09 -1.73
N ARG A 116 8.65 -12.96 -2.22
CA ARG A 116 9.58 -12.95 -3.35
C ARG A 116 11.02 -13.24 -2.98
N ASN A 117 11.47 -12.76 -1.85
CA ASN A 117 12.89 -12.67 -1.52
C ASN A 117 13.26 -13.41 -0.23
N GLY A 118 12.29 -13.76 0.62
CA GLY A 118 12.53 -14.49 1.86
C GLY A 118 12.95 -15.94 1.65
N SER A 119 13.65 -16.51 2.62
CA SER A 119 13.89 -17.96 2.67
C SER A 119 12.59 -18.72 2.98
N GLU A 120 12.56 -20.03 2.73
CA GLU A 120 11.40 -20.85 3.06
C GLU A 120 11.04 -20.78 4.56
N GLU A 121 12.05 -20.73 5.41
CA GLU A 121 11.88 -20.60 6.86
C GLU A 121 11.26 -19.24 7.23
N GLN A 122 11.74 -18.16 6.63
CA GLN A 122 11.21 -16.81 6.84
C GLN A 122 9.76 -16.72 6.36
N VAL A 123 9.47 -17.23 5.17
CA VAL A 123 8.11 -17.26 4.61
C VAL A 123 7.18 -18.06 5.53
N LYS A 124 7.56 -19.27 5.96
CA LYS A 124 6.76 -20.10 6.89
C LYS A 124 6.56 -19.43 8.26
N LYS A 125 7.54 -18.67 8.73
CA LYS A 125 7.49 -18.02 10.04
C LYS A 125 6.56 -16.80 10.05
N TYR A 126 6.63 -15.93 9.03
CA TYR A 126 6.00 -14.62 9.08
C TYR A 126 4.73 -14.50 8.24
N VAL A 127 4.66 -15.16 7.06
CA VAL A 127 3.55 -14.95 6.13
C VAL A 127 2.19 -15.36 6.71
N PRO A 128 2.03 -16.48 7.42
CA PRO A 128 0.72 -16.81 8.01
C PRO A 128 0.21 -15.75 8.99
N GLY A 129 1.07 -15.22 9.85
CA GLY A 129 0.71 -14.15 10.78
C GLY A 129 0.41 -12.83 10.10
N LEU A 130 1.09 -12.52 9.00
CA LEU A 130 0.78 -11.35 8.17
C LEU A 130 -0.57 -11.53 7.43
N CYS A 131 -0.89 -12.72 6.93
CA CYS A 131 -2.19 -12.98 6.30
C CYS A 131 -3.36 -12.92 7.28
N SER A 132 -3.18 -13.42 8.51
CA SER A 132 -4.22 -13.37 9.55
C SER A 132 -4.37 -11.99 10.21
N GLY A 133 -3.39 -11.10 10.04
CA GLY A 133 -3.32 -9.83 10.75
C GLY A 133 -2.90 -9.94 12.23
N ASP A 134 -2.44 -11.12 12.67
CA ASP A 134 -1.81 -11.29 13.98
C ASP A 134 -0.41 -10.66 14.02
N LEU A 135 0.21 -10.44 12.86
CA LEU A 135 1.44 -9.65 12.67
C LEU A 135 1.17 -8.49 11.72
N VAL A 136 1.67 -7.32 12.08
CA VAL A 136 1.62 -6.12 11.24
C VAL A 136 2.98 -5.88 10.60
N GLY A 137 3.00 -5.75 9.27
CA GLY A 137 4.21 -5.53 8.49
C GLY A 137 4.45 -4.07 8.12
N ALA A 138 5.73 -3.66 8.12
CA ALA A 138 6.19 -2.36 7.63
C ALA A 138 7.47 -2.49 6.80
N LEU A 139 7.81 -1.44 6.05
CA LEU A 139 9.06 -1.37 5.29
C LEU A 139 9.88 -0.15 5.71
N GLY A 140 11.13 -0.38 6.14
CA GLY A 140 12.07 0.64 6.61
C GLY A 140 13.16 0.95 5.57
N LEU A 141 12.91 1.92 4.67
CA LEU A 141 13.88 2.35 3.65
C LEU A 141 14.33 3.80 3.84
N THR A 142 13.39 4.75 3.82
CA THR A 142 13.64 6.20 3.87
C THR A 142 14.27 6.63 5.19
N GLU A 143 15.26 7.52 5.13
CA GLU A 143 15.97 8.08 6.29
C GLU A 143 15.78 9.60 6.38
N PRO A 144 15.96 10.23 7.55
CA PRO A 144 15.86 11.68 7.70
C PRO A 144 16.72 12.47 6.71
N GLY A 145 17.89 11.94 6.36
CA GLY A 145 18.83 12.54 5.40
C GLY A 145 18.71 12.01 3.96
N ALA A 146 17.86 11.01 3.68
CA ALA A 146 17.86 10.31 2.40
C ALA A 146 16.46 9.80 2.02
N GLY A 147 15.70 10.61 1.27
CA GLY A 147 14.39 10.26 0.70
C GLY A 147 14.50 9.71 -0.72
N SER A 148 14.55 10.60 -1.73
CA SER A 148 14.66 10.18 -3.14
C SER A 148 15.98 9.45 -3.44
N ASP A 149 17.07 9.80 -2.75
CA ASP A 149 18.37 9.11 -2.83
C ASP A 149 18.55 8.07 -1.71
N ALA A 150 17.48 7.36 -1.34
CA ALA A 150 17.49 6.41 -0.22
C ALA A 150 18.58 5.34 -0.33
N LEU A 151 18.90 4.88 -1.55
CA LEU A 151 19.91 3.84 -1.76
C LEU A 151 21.34 4.39 -1.77
N GLY A 152 21.56 5.56 -2.36
CA GLY A 152 22.88 6.18 -2.43
C GLY A 152 23.36 6.72 -1.09
N SER A 153 22.50 7.52 -0.46
CA SER A 153 22.79 8.29 0.76
C SER A 153 22.39 7.60 2.07
N MET A 154 22.02 6.31 2.04
CA MET A 154 21.66 5.54 3.25
C MET A 154 22.78 5.60 4.31
N ALA A 155 22.41 5.97 5.53
CA ALA A 155 23.31 6.05 6.68
C ALA A 155 23.20 4.84 7.63
N THR A 156 22.01 4.20 7.70
CA THR A 156 21.78 3.00 8.52
C THR A 156 22.76 1.89 8.14
N THR A 157 23.38 1.28 9.13
CA THR A 157 24.42 0.25 8.94
C THR A 157 24.07 -1.05 9.67
N ALA A 158 24.53 -2.15 9.13
CA ALA A 158 24.50 -3.47 9.76
C ALA A 158 25.92 -4.04 9.77
N ARG A 159 26.54 -4.06 10.94
CA ARG A 159 27.89 -4.60 11.14
C ARG A 159 27.81 -6.06 11.58
N ARG A 160 28.54 -6.93 10.89
CA ARG A 160 28.60 -8.34 11.28
C ARG A 160 29.35 -8.52 12.61
N ASP A 161 28.80 -9.37 13.49
CA ASP A 161 29.37 -9.70 14.80
C ASP A 161 29.13 -11.19 15.08
N GLY A 162 30.08 -12.03 14.64
CA GLY A 162 29.95 -13.48 14.65
C GLY A 162 28.83 -13.97 13.71
N ASP A 163 27.86 -14.66 14.28
CA ASP A 163 26.69 -15.18 13.57
C ASP A 163 25.51 -14.18 13.56
N ASP A 164 25.72 -12.96 14.06
CA ASP A 164 24.74 -11.89 14.15
C ASP A 164 25.12 -10.67 13.31
N TYR A 165 24.16 -9.74 13.18
CA TYR A 165 24.39 -8.37 12.74
C TYR A 165 23.92 -7.39 13.81
N ILE A 166 24.71 -6.32 13.99
CA ILE A 166 24.38 -5.18 14.85
C ILE A 166 23.97 -4.03 13.93
N ILE A 167 22.72 -3.59 14.08
CA ILE A 167 22.12 -2.56 13.23
C ILE A 167 22.03 -1.26 14.01
N ASN A 168 22.49 -0.16 13.38
CA ASN A 168 22.44 1.19 13.90
C ASN A 168 21.95 2.17 12.83
N GLY A 169 21.00 3.03 13.20
CA GLY A 169 20.44 4.07 12.32
C GLY A 169 19.02 4.44 12.62
N SER A 170 18.39 5.21 11.71
CA SER A 170 17.00 5.59 11.82
C SER A 170 16.28 5.55 10.47
N LYS A 171 14.98 5.32 10.51
CA LYS A 171 14.08 5.35 9.34
C LYS A 171 12.90 6.25 9.66
N ILE A 172 12.48 7.06 8.68
CA ILE A 172 11.38 8.04 8.87
C ILE A 172 10.32 7.88 7.78
N TYR A 173 9.11 8.36 8.06
CA TYR A 173 7.94 8.22 7.20
C TYR A 173 7.51 6.75 7.00
N ILE A 174 7.72 5.92 8.02
CA ILE A 174 7.43 4.50 7.93
C ILE A 174 5.96 4.25 8.27
N THR A 175 5.17 3.98 7.23
CA THR A 175 3.77 3.56 7.36
C THR A 175 3.69 2.24 8.11
N ASN A 176 2.76 2.13 9.04
CA ASN A 176 2.61 1.06 10.03
C ASN A 176 3.77 0.96 11.04
N GLY A 177 4.88 1.66 10.86
CA GLY A 177 6.05 1.56 11.74
C GLY A 177 5.74 1.64 13.24
N PRO A 178 4.88 2.56 13.71
CA PRO A 178 4.51 2.67 15.12
C PRO A 178 3.74 1.47 15.70
N ILE A 179 3.15 0.64 14.86
CA ILE A 179 2.31 -0.52 15.26
C ILE A 179 2.79 -1.83 14.66
N ALA A 180 3.94 -1.83 13.98
CA ALA A 180 4.47 -3.01 13.31
C ALA A 180 5.00 -4.04 14.31
N ASP A 181 4.77 -5.32 14.01
CA ASP A 181 5.42 -6.45 14.68
C ASP A 181 6.70 -6.84 13.94
N VAL A 182 6.71 -6.65 12.61
CA VAL A 182 7.87 -6.94 11.75
C VAL A 182 8.16 -5.80 10.78
N VAL A 183 9.44 -5.45 10.65
CA VAL A 183 9.92 -4.41 9.73
C VAL A 183 10.89 -5.04 8.74
N LEU A 184 10.59 -4.95 7.44
CA LEU A 184 11.56 -5.23 6.38
C LEU A 184 12.49 -4.03 6.25
N LEU A 185 13.69 -4.14 6.79
CA LEU A 185 14.67 -3.06 6.93
C LEU A 185 15.80 -3.17 5.90
N TYR A 186 16.21 -2.04 5.35
CA TYR A 186 17.39 -1.94 4.50
C TYR A 186 18.52 -1.21 5.23
N ALA A 187 19.72 -1.79 5.25
CA ALA A 187 20.91 -1.26 5.92
C ALA A 187 22.18 -1.55 5.12
N LYS A 188 23.22 -0.72 5.24
CA LYS A 188 24.54 -0.95 4.62
C LYS A 188 25.33 -1.97 5.44
N THR A 189 25.59 -3.12 4.85
CA THR A 189 26.55 -4.13 5.37
C THR A 189 27.98 -3.83 4.93
N ASP A 190 28.15 -3.16 3.77
CA ASP A 190 29.46 -2.74 3.25
C ASP A 190 29.42 -1.30 2.73
N LYS A 191 29.88 -0.35 3.55
CA LYS A 191 29.92 1.08 3.19
C LYS A 191 30.80 1.37 1.97
N SER A 192 31.84 0.56 1.73
CA SER A 192 32.79 0.79 0.63
C SER A 192 32.16 0.57 -0.74
N LYS A 193 31.07 -0.21 -0.81
CA LYS A 193 30.34 -0.53 -2.05
C LYS A 193 29.21 0.45 -2.38
N GLY A 194 28.99 1.50 -1.58
CA GLY A 194 27.89 2.43 -1.76
C GLY A 194 26.54 1.73 -1.75
N ALA A 195 25.68 1.97 -2.74
CA ALA A 195 24.37 1.31 -2.86
C ALA A 195 24.47 -0.22 -3.02
N LYS A 196 25.55 -0.72 -3.65
CA LYS A 196 25.79 -2.16 -3.81
C LYS A 196 26.18 -2.88 -2.52
N GLY A 197 26.36 -2.16 -1.42
CA GLY A 197 26.66 -2.72 -0.10
C GLY A 197 25.45 -2.75 0.82
N ILE A 198 24.23 -2.61 0.28
CA ILE A 198 22.98 -2.67 1.05
C ILE A 198 22.48 -4.12 1.13
N SER A 199 22.04 -4.52 2.31
CA SER A 199 21.35 -5.78 2.58
C SER A 199 19.96 -5.51 3.17
N ALA A 200 19.05 -6.46 3.05
CA ALA A 200 17.73 -6.41 3.64
C ALA A 200 17.64 -7.37 4.84
N PHE A 201 16.87 -6.98 5.86
CA PHE A 201 16.69 -7.73 7.09
C PHE A 201 15.22 -7.72 7.54
N ILE A 202 14.75 -8.79 8.15
CA ILE A 202 13.50 -8.78 8.92
C ILE A 202 13.86 -8.45 10.36
N ILE A 203 13.24 -7.41 10.91
CA ILE A 203 13.40 -6.99 12.30
C ILE A 203 12.08 -7.24 13.02
N GLU A 204 12.08 -8.03 14.07
CA GLU A 204 10.98 -8.15 15.03
C GLU A 204 11.03 -6.95 15.97
N THR A 205 9.91 -6.30 16.22
CA THR A 205 9.88 -5.00 16.91
C THR A 205 9.96 -5.12 18.43
N ASP A 206 9.85 -6.33 18.98
CA ASP A 206 10.16 -6.66 20.38
C ASP A 206 11.67 -6.68 20.67
N ASN A 207 12.51 -6.53 19.65
CA ASN A 207 13.95 -6.44 19.79
C ASN A 207 14.33 -5.23 20.69
N PRO A 208 15.15 -5.42 21.74
CA PRO A 208 15.50 -4.34 22.69
C PRO A 208 16.24 -3.17 22.05
N GLY A 209 16.88 -3.37 20.90
CA GLY A 209 17.54 -2.32 20.11
C GLY A 209 16.60 -1.58 19.14
N PHE A 210 15.32 -1.94 19.07
CA PHE A 210 14.30 -1.25 18.26
C PHE A 210 13.49 -0.26 19.10
N LYS A 211 13.22 0.93 18.54
CA LYS A 211 12.35 1.92 19.19
C LYS A 211 11.56 2.72 18.15
N VAL A 212 10.31 3.01 18.47
CA VAL A 212 9.55 4.05 17.79
C VAL A 212 9.94 5.39 18.42
N ALA A 213 10.63 6.24 17.67
CA ALA A 213 11.07 7.54 18.17
C ALA A 213 9.92 8.54 18.26
N GLN A 214 9.05 8.55 17.24
CA GLN A 214 7.85 9.38 17.21
C GLN A 214 6.82 8.85 16.20
N LYS A 215 5.54 9.10 16.49
CA LYS A 215 4.46 9.07 15.53
C LYS A 215 4.37 10.45 14.87
N LEU A 216 4.25 10.51 13.55
CA LEU A 216 4.21 11.76 12.80
C LEU A 216 2.78 12.29 12.70
N ASP A 217 2.56 13.55 13.02
CA ASP A 217 1.32 14.27 12.72
C ASP A 217 1.31 14.65 11.24
N LYS A 218 0.27 14.22 10.51
CA LYS A 218 0.18 14.37 9.05
C LYS A 218 -0.98 15.27 8.66
N MET A 219 -0.84 15.95 7.51
CA MET A 219 -1.88 16.77 6.92
C MET A 219 -3.06 15.93 6.40
N GLY A 220 -2.79 14.75 5.85
CA GLY A 220 -3.77 13.78 5.34
C GLY A 220 -3.39 12.35 5.69
N PHE A 221 -4.26 11.36 5.38
CA PHE A 221 -4.09 9.96 5.81
C PHE A 221 -3.84 9.83 7.33
N ARG A 222 -4.42 10.71 8.14
CA ARG A 222 -4.09 10.89 9.56
C ARG A 222 -4.27 9.62 10.38
N GLY A 223 -5.30 8.84 10.09
CA GLY A 223 -5.53 7.55 10.75
C GLY A 223 -4.51 6.47 10.41
N SER A 224 -3.71 6.59 9.34
CA SER A 224 -2.66 5.62 9.01
C SER A 224 -1.42 5.86 9.88
N PRO A 225 -1.04 4.96 10.81
CA PRO A 225 0.10 5.17 11.69
C PRO A 225 1.40 5.29 10.90
N THR A 226 2.07 6.41 11.01
CA THR A 226 3.34 6.68 10.31
C THR A 226 4.33 7.24 11.31
N GLY A 227 5.56 6.73 11.32
CA GLY A 227 6.52 7.13 12.35
C GLY A 227 7.97 7.16 11.93
N GLU A 228 8.80 7.53 12.90
CA GLU A 228 10.24 7.41 12.87
C GLU A 228 10.67 6.23 13.74
N LEU A 229 11.50 5.36 13.18
CA LEU A 229 12.03 4.16 13.82
C LEU A 229 13.53 4.35 14.06
N VAL A 230 14.00 3.95 15.24
CA VAL A 230 15.43 4.00 15.62
C VAL A 230 15.92 2.59 15.94
N PHE A 231 17.09 2.28 15.43
CA PHE A 231 17.84 1.05 15.66
C PHE A 231 19.13 1.43 16.37
N ASP A 232 19.27 0.99 17.63
CA ASP A 232 20.41 1.30 18.51
C ASP A 232 20.97 -0.01 19.05
N GLU A 233 22.16 -0.39 18.55
CA GLU A 233 22.77 -1.71 18.83
C GLU A 233 21.77 -2.86 18.64
N CYS A 234 20.87 -2.74 17.63
CA CYS A 234 19.83 -3.71 17.34
C CYS A 234 20.46 -5.00 16.80
N ARG A 235 20.55 -6.00 17.65
CA ARG A 235 21.18 -7.30 17.34
C ARG A 235 20.16 -8.24 16.71
N VAL A 236 20.49 -8.77 15.54
CA VAL A 236 19.68 -9.75 14.84
C VAL A 236 20.55 -10.90 14.33
N PRO A 237 20.04 -12.15 14.30
CA PRO A 237 20.79 -13.27 13.76
C PRO A 237 20.98 -13.12 12.24
N ALA A 238 22.05 -13.73 11.70
CA ALA A 238 22.28 -13.71 10.26
C ALA A 238 21.12 -14.30 9.44
N SER A 239 20.32 -15.18 10.04
CA SER A 239 19.09 -15.73 9.44
C SER A 239 17.96 -14.70 9.27
N ALA A 240 18.06 -13.52 9.89
CA ALA A 240 17.15 -12.40 9.66
C ALA A 240 17.37 -11.71 8.30
N MET A 241 18.50 -11.98 7.62
CA MET A 241 18.79 -11.40 6.31
C MET A 241 17.85 -11.96 5.25
N VAL A 242 17.27 -11.06 4.46
CA VAL A 242 16.38 -11.38 3.32
C VAL A 242 17.19 -11.36 2.03
N GLY A 243 17.24 -12.49 1.35
CA GLY A 243 18.13 -12.68 0.20
C GLY A 243 19.59 -12.87 0.60
N ALA A 244 20.51 -12.51 -0.29
CA ALA A 244 21.96 -12.60 -0.03
C ALA A 244 22.52 -11.29 0.56
N GLU A 245 23.64 -11.36 1.23
CA GLU A 245 24.39 -10.19 1.66
C GLU A 245 24.75 -9.29 0.47
N ASN A 246 24.55 -7.98 0.64
CA ASN A 246 24.74 -6.97 -0.41
C ASN A 246 23.74 -7.08 -1.59
N SER A 247 22.64 -7.82 -1.45
CA SER A 247 21.58 -7.90 -2.46
C SER A 247 20.38 -7.00 -2.19
N GLY A 248 20.40 -6.13 -1.17
CA GLY A 248 19.27 -5.31 -0.75
C GLY A 248 18.72 -4.43 -1.87
N VAL A 249 19.56 -3.94 -2.78
CA VAL A 249 19.07 -3.20 -3.97
C VAL A 249 18.23 -4.11 -4.87
N SER A 250 18.62 -5.35 -5.08
CA SER A 250 17.82 -6.31 -5.86
C SER A 250 16.49 -6.62 -5.16
N VAL A 251 16.51 -6.77 -3.84
CA VAL A 251 15.30 -7.01 -3.04
C VAL A 251 14.30 -5.85 -3.20
N VAL A 252 14.72 -4.60 -2.97
CA VAL A 252 13.82 -3.44 -3.10
C VAL A 252 13.36 -3.24 -4.54
N MET A 253 14.26 -3.37 -5.51
CA MET A 253 13.91 -3.16 -6.93
C MET A 253 12.98 -4.24 -7.48
N SER A 254 12.98 -5.45 -6.93
CA SER A 254 12.08 -6.54 -7.34
C SER A 254 10.59 -6.22 -7.10
N GLY A 255 10.29 -5.34 -6.14
CA GLY A 255 8.93 -4.89 -5.80
C GLY A 255 8.56 -3.52 -6.34
N LEU A 256 9.55 -2.64 -6.57
CA LEU A 256 9.30 -1.20 -6.72
C LEU A 256 8.42 -0.82 -7.94
N ASP A 257 8.51 -1.54 -9.05
CA ASP A 257 7.66 -1.27 -10.22
C ASP A 257 6.21 -1.69 -9.95
N LEU A 258 6.03 -2.83 -9.27
CA LEU A 258 4.71 -3.25 -8.82
C LEU A 258 4.14 -2.27 -7.76
N GLU A 259 4.96 -1.81 -6.83
CA GLU A 259 4.55 -0.82 -5.81
C GLU A 259 4.03 0.47 -6.45
N ARG A 260 4.71 0.98 -7.49
CA ARG A 260 4.24 2.12 -8.25
C ARG A 260 2.92 1.87 -8.96
N ALA A 261 2.74 0.67 -9.54
CA ALA A 261 1.48 0.28 -10.16
C ALA A 261 0.36 0.15 -9.11
N MET A 262 0.66 -0.45 -7.94
CA MET A 262 -0.31 -0.66 -6.86
C MET A 262 -0.80 0.64 -6.24
N VAL A 263 0.08 1.62 -6.00
CA VAL A 263 -0.33 2.90 -5.40
C VAL A 263 -1.29 3.68 -6.29
N THR A 264 -1.29 3.45 -7.61
CA THR A 264 -2.28 4.07 -8.51
C THR A 264 -3.71 3.69 -8.15
N SER A 265 -3.92 2.45 -7.68
CA SER A 265 -5.25 1.97 -7.26
C SER A 265 -5.79 2.75 -6.06
N VAL A 266 -4.90 3.13 -5.12
CA VAL A 266 -5.26 3.99 -3.98
C VAL A 266 -5.78 5.35 -4.49
N CYS A 267 -5.06 5.97 -5.42
CA CYS A 267 -5.46 7.24 -6.03
C CYS A 267 -6.79 7.13 -6.78
N VAL A 268 -6.97 6.08 -7.59
CA VAL A 268 -8.20 5.84 -8.36
C VAL A 268 -9.41 5.63 -7.44
N GLY A 269 -9.25 4.83 -6.37
CA GLY A 269 -10.33 4.63 -5.40
C GLY A 269 -10.77 5.92 -4.71
N MET A 270 -9.83 6.74 -4.28
CA MET A 270 -10.10 8.05 -3.68
C MET A 270 -10.78 9.02 -4.66
N ALA A 271 -10.28 9.09 -5.89
CA ALA A 271 -10.84 9.95 -6.93
C ALA A 271 -12.26 9.54 -7.32
N GLU A 272 -12.54 8.23 -7.41
CA GLU A 272 -13.91 7.71 -7.60
C GLU A 272 -14.85 8.18 -6.47
N ARG A 273 -14.42 8.09 -5.21
CA ARG A 273 -15.24 8.55 -4.08
C ARG A 273 -15.44 10.05 -4.10
N ALA A 274 -14.47 10.84 -4.46
CA ALA A 274 -14.59 12.29 -4.63
C ALA A 274 -15.62 12.64 -5.71
N LEU A 275 -15.61 11.93 -6.84
CA LEU A 275 -16.62 12.08 -7.91
C LEU A 275 -18.04 11.76 -7.41
N GLU A 276 -18.22 10.62 -6.69
CA GLU A 276 -19.52 10.24 -6.11
C GLU A 276 -20.06 11.32 -5.18
N LEU A 277 -19.23 11.79 -4.24
CA LEU A 277 -19.62 12.85 -3.30
C LEU A 277 -19.97 14.17 -4.02
N GLY A 278 -19.19 14.53 -5.04
CA GLY A 278 -19.45 15.70 -5.87
C GLY A 278 -20.79 15.60 -6.62
N LEU A 279 -21.08 14.43 -7.20
CA LEU A 279 -22.34 14.15 -7.89
C LEU A 279 -23.53 14.14 -6.94
N GLU A 280 -23.42 13.49 -5.78
CA GLU A 280 -24.46 13.47 -4.74
C GLU A 280 -24.79 14.90 -4.29
N TYR A 281 -23.77 15.67 -3.93
CA TYR A 281 -23.95 17.04 -3.46
C TYR A 281 -24.55 17.96 -4.54
N ALA A 282 -24.08 17.88 -5.78
CA ALA A 282 -24.56 18.70 -6.87
C ALA A 282 -26.05 18.49 -7.19
N LYS A 283 -26.59 17.27 -6.93
CA LYS A 283 -28.02 16.94 -7.12
C LYS A 283 -28.93 17.49 -6.02
N ILE A 284 -28.43 17.66 -4.80
CA ILE A 284 -29.22 18.09 -3.64
C ILE A 284 -29.05 19.57 -3.30
N ARG A 285 -27.86 20.15 -3.60
CA ARG A 285 -27.62 21.57 -3.33
C ARG A 285 -28.33 22.44 -4.35
N GLU A 286 -29.16 23.36 -3.88
CA GLU A 286 -29.90 24.29 -4.74
C GLU A 286 -29.35 25.72 -4.67
N GLN A 287 -29.30 26.38 -5.81
CA GLN A 287 -29.11 27.82 -5.97
C GLN A 287 -29.96 28.30 -7.15
N PHE A 288 -30.46 29.55 -7.09
CA PHE A 288 -31.37 30.14 -8.10
C PHE A 288 -32.59 29.27 -8.37
N GLY A 289 -33.13 28.61 -7.31
CA GLY A 289 -34.36 27.82 -7.36
C GLY A 289 -34.24 26.44 -8.06
N LYS A 290 -33.01 25.91 -8.24
CA LYS A 290 -32.77 24.60 -8.85
C LYS A 290 -31.47 23.97 -8.38
N PRO A 291 -31.34 22.63 -8.50
CA PRO A 291 -30.10 21.93 -8.17
C PRO A 291 -28.90 22.49 -8.97
N ILE A 292 -27.72 22.61 -8.30
CA ILE A 292 -26.52 23.14 -8.96
C ILE A 292 -26.03 22.24 -10.10
N ALA A 293 -26.37 20.96 -10.12
CA ALA A 293 -26.13 20.04 -11.23
C ALA A 293 -26.79 20.50 -12.55
N SER A 294 -27.75 21.40 -12.52
CA SER A 294 -28.41 21.96 -13.72
C SER A 294 -27.62 23.09 -14.39
N PHE A 295 -26.51 23.55 -13.79
CA PHE A 295 -25.70 24.64 -14.36
C PHE A 295 -24.54 24.06 -15.17
N GLN A 296 -24.34 24.53 -16.40
CA GLN A 296 -23.30 24.04 -17.32
C GLN A 296 -21.88 24.09 -16.75
N MET A 297 -21.55 25.12 -15.95
CA MET A 297 -20.23 25.23 -15.31
C MET A 297 -19.98 24.11 -14.31
N VAL A 298 -21.01 23.67 -13.59
CA VAL A 298 -20.94 22.52 -12.65
C VAL A 298 -20.85 21.22 -13.44
N GLN A 299 -21.67 21.08 -14.48
CA GLN A 299 -21.64 19.90 -15.36
C GLN A 299 -20.27 19.73 -16.02
N SER A 300 -19.64 20.83 -16.49
CA SER A 300 -18.28 20.79 -17.04
C SER A 300 -17.27 20.25 -16.04
N LYS A 301 -17.29 20.73 -14.79
CA LYS A 301 -16.39 20.22 -13.72
C LYS A 301 -16.60 18.76 -13.41
N LEU A 302 -17.84 18.31 -13.31
CA LEU A 302 -18.14 16.90 -13.07
C LEU A 302 -17.68 16.02 -14.25
N ALA A 303 -17.83 16.49 -15.50
CA ALA A 303 -17.34 15.78 -16.67
C ALA A 303 -15.81 15.71 -16.74
N GLU A 304 -15.10 16.79 -16.34
CA GLU A 304 -13.64 16.81 -16.21
C GLU A 304 -13.20 15.75 -15.19
N ILE A 305 -13.75 15.78 -13.96
CA ILE A 305 -13.41 14.81 -12.89
C ILE A 305 -13.68 13.37 -13.36
N TYR A 306 -14.85 13.10 -13.97
CA TYR A 306 -15.17 11.79 -14.52
C TYR A 306 -14.13 11.30 -15.52
N THR A 307 -13.74 12.20 -16.44
CA THR A 307 -12.75 11.88 -17.49
C THR A 307 -11.39 11.56 -16.89
N GLU A 308 -10.97 12.29 -15.87
CA GLU A 308 -9.70 12.07 -15.17
C GLU A 308 -9.70 10.75 -14.41
N VAL A 309 -10.77 10.43 -13.67
CA VAL A 309 -10.93 9.16 -12.95
C VAL A 309 -10.83 7.97 -13.92
N GLU A 310 -11.58 8.00 -15.03
CA GLU A 310 -11.60 6.89 -15.99
C GLU A 310 -10.27 6.76 -16.75
N THR A 311 -9.63 7.86 -17.07
CA THR A 311 -8.30 7.84 -17.70
C THR A 311 -7.25 7.28 -16.74
N ALA A 312 -7.25 7.72 -15.48
CA ALA A 312 -6.35 7.22 -14.45
C ALA A 312 -6.57 5.71 -14.22
N ARG A 313 -7.82 5.26 -14.13
CA ARG A 313 -8.17 3.84 -13.99
C ARG A 313 -7.67 3.01 -15.18
N ALA A 314 -7.95 3.43 -16.40
CA ALA A 314 -7.52 2.72 -17.61
C ALA A 314 -6.00 2.59 -17.67
N PHE A 315 -5.28 3.66 -17.34
CA PHE A 315 -3.82 3.66 -17.37
C PHE A 315 -3.23 2.80 -16.23
N SER A 316 -3.82 2.88 -15.03
CA SER A 316 -3.44 2.06 -13.89
C SER A 316 -3.63 0.57 -14.17
N TYR A 317 -4.78 0.17 -14.69
CA TYR A 317 -5.08 -1.23 -15.02
C TYR A 317 -4.15 -1.78 -16.12
N ARG A 318 -3.80 -0.95 -17.11
CA ARG A 318 -2.80 -1.33 -18.11
C ARG A 318 -1.42 -1.56 -17.48
N ALA A 319 -1.00 -0.69 -16.56
CA ALA A 319 0.28 -0.82 -15.86
C ALA A 319 0.31 -2.06 -14.95
N LEU A 320 -0.77 -2.29 -14.21
CA LEU A 320 -0.94 -3.46 -13.35
C LEU A 320 -0.94 -4.76 -14.14
N ALA A 321 -1.69 -4.83 -15.26
CA ALA A 321 -1.70 -6.01 -16.11
C ALA A 321 -0.30 -6.37 -16.66
N ALA A 322 0.54 -5.36 -16.92
CA ALA A 322 1.92 -5.58 -17.33
C ALA A 322 2.84 -6.09 -16.21
N CYS A 323 2.41 -5.96 -14.94
CA CYS A 323 3.16 -6.43 -13.78
C CYS A 323 2.77 -7.85 -13.33
N VAL A 324 1.62 -8.36 -13.78
CA VAL A 324 1.15 -9.71 -13.38
C VAL A 324 2.11 -10.79 -13.86
N GLY A 325 2.51 -11.65 -12.94
CA GLY A 325 3.36 -12.81 -13.24
C GLY A 325 4.80 -12.46 -13.64
N LEU A 326 5.28 -11.27 -13.30
CA LEU A 326 6.68 -10.93 -13.51
C LEU A 326 7.61 -11.91 -12.76
N PRO A 327 8.67 -12.42 -13.40
CA PRO A 327 9.61 -13.30 -12.74
C PRO A 327 10.27 -12.61 -11.53
N LYS A 328 10.68 -13.40 -10.54
CA LYS A 328 11.47 -12.91 -9.39
C LYS A 328 12.71 -12.17 -9.90
N GLY A 329 12.93 -10.97 -9.38
CA GLY A 329 14.04 -10.10 -9.80
C GLY A 329 13.80 -9.32 -11.10
N ALA A 330 12.64 -9.48 -11.77
CA ALA A 330 12.24 -8.59 -12.84
C ALA A 330 11.79 -7.26 -12.24
N GLY A 331 12.55 -6.25 -12.49
CA GLY A 331 12.27 -4.88 -12.04
C GLY A 331 13.45 -3.99 -12.39
N GLY A 332 13.24 -2.70 -12.37
CA GLY A 332 14.29 -1.76 -12.65
C GLY A 332 14.04 -0.94 -13.92
N ARG A 333 15.07 -0.74 -14.72
CA ARG A 333 14.99 0.13 -15.91
C ARG A 333 14.48 -0.64 -17.13
N GLY A 334 13.36 -0.19 -17.72
CA GLY A 334 12.77 -0.83 -18.91
C GLY A 334 11.37 -0.31 -19.20
N GLU A 335 10.64 -0.95 -20.11
CA GLU A 335 9.30 -0.52 -20.52
C GLU A 335 8.28 -0.64 -19.37
N ILE A 336 8.38 -1.66 -18.53
CA ILE A 336 7.50 -1.80 -17.37
C ILE A 336 7.75 -0.67 -16.38
N HIS A 337 9.01 -0.38 -16.05
CA HIS A 337 9.38 0.74 -15.18
C HIS A 337 8.84 2.07 -15.71
N LYS A 338 9.02 2.34 -17.01
CA LYS A 338 8.49 3.54 -17.65
C LYS A 338 6.96 3.61 -17.57
N LEU A 339 6.28 2.49 -17.83
CA LEU A 339 4.83 2.40 -17.81
C LEU A 339 4.27 2.63 -16.40
N THR A 340 4.82 1.96 -15.39
CA THR A 340 4.36 2.08 -14.00
C THR A 340 4.65 3.44 -13.40
N ALA A 341 5.82 4.04 -13.70
CA ALA A 341 6.16 5.39 -13.29
C ALA A 341 5.23 6.45 -13.93
N ALA A 342 4.90 6.29 -15.21
CA ALA A 342 3.98 7.21 -15.90
C ALA A 342 2.54 7.08 -15.38
N ALA A 343 2.07 5.86 -15.10
CA ALA A 343 0.76 5.64 -14.51
C ALA A 343 0.68 6.24 -13.09
N CYS A 344 1.73 6.05 -12.28
CA CYS A 344 1.81 6.61 -10.93
C CYS A 344 1.79 8.15 -10.94
N LEU A 345 2.55 8.76 -11.84
CA LEU A 345 2.53 10.23 -12.01
C LEU A 345 1.12 10.71 -12.38
N TYR A 346 0.52 10.11 -13.40
CA TYR A 346 -0.80 10.55 -13.89
C TYR A 346 -1.90 10.36 -12.84
N ALA A 347 -1.92 9.20 -12.16
CA ALA A 347 -2.94 8.94 -11.13
C ALA A 347 -2.82 9.91 -9.94
N GLY A 348 -1.59 10.29 -9.56
CA GLY A 348 -1.35 11.28 -8.51
C GLY A 348 -1.82 12.68 -8.92
N GLU A 349 -1.56 13.12 -10.16
CA GLU A 349 -2.04 14.42 -10.67
C GLU A 349 -3.57 14.44 -10.84
N ALA A 350 -4.15 13.38 -11.37
CA ALA A 350 -5.61 13.28 -11.58
C ALA A 350 -6.41 13.26 -10.28
N PHE A 351 -5.80 12.83 -9.15
CA PHE A 351 -6.43 12.85 -7.84
C PHE A 351 -6.46 14.26 -7.22
N ASN A 352 -5.48 15.12 -7.50
CA ASN A 352 -5.41 16.49 -6.98
C ASN A 352 -6.32 17.46 -7.73
#